data_f6499c7dc2fab2810e6242911f9c4414
#
_entry.id   f6499c7dc2fab2810e6242911f9c4414
#
_cell.length_a   1.000
_cell.length_b   1.000
_cell.length_c   1.000
_cell.angle_alpha   90.00
_cell.angle_beta   90.00
_cell.angle_gamma   90.00
#
_symmetry.space_group_name_H-M   'P 1'
#
loop_
_entity.id
_entity.type
_entity.pdbx_description
1 polymer ?
#
loop_
_entity_poly.entity_id
_entity_poly.type
_entity_poly.pdbx_seq_one_letter_code
_entity_poly.pdbx_strand_id
1 'polypeptide(L)'
;LQTAERETALGERRLAMEFSRTISEIELFADFAEKEQWKARLDEKADPLRNPLPKPAMTTEMIPVGPVVVIGACNFPFAISVVGTDTISALAVGCPVVVKSHPEHGQTCQSIADLVTEAIEETNTPRNCFQLLHGKDHLVTQNLVKDRNTSCVAFTGSLLGGQVLASIAANRPSPIPFHAEMGSLNPVFALPHAIASERHKLAQGYLDAVNIFAGQMCTKPGVLIAIEDSSLPAFLTEVREQIVQQKVLPML
;
A
#
# COMPACT_ATOMS: atom_id res chain seq x y z
N LEU A 1 -0.89 19.38 3.98
CA LEU A 1 -0.51 18.88 5.29
C LEU A 1 -1.54 19.22 6.37
N GLN A 2 -1.93 20.47 6.56
CA GLN A 2 -2.88 20.89 7.61
C GLN A 2 -4.25 20.18 7.50
N THR A 3 -4.78 20.00 6.29
CA THR A 3 -6.02 19.26 6.07
C THR A 3 -5.88 17.81 6.51
N ALA A 4 -4.80 17.15 6.13
CA ALA A 4 -4.52 15.77 6.52
C ALA A 4 -4.37 15.63 8.04
N GLU A 5 -3.67 16.56 8.70
CA GLU A 5 -3.54 16.55 10.16
C GLU A 5 -4.88 16.68 10.86
N ARG A 6 -5.73 17.58 10.39
CA ARG A 6 -7.07 17.79 10.96
C ARG A 6 -7.98 16.56 10.81
N GLU A 7 -7.86 15.84 9.68
CA GLU A 7 -8.68 14.65 9.40
C GLU A 7 -8.14 13.39 10.07
N THR A 8 -6.81 13.27 10.26
CA THR A 8 -6.18 12.00 10.66
C THR A 8 -5.50 12.03 12.03
N ALA A 9 -5.20 13.22 12.59
CA ALA A 9 -4.43 13.39 13.83
C ALA A 9 -3.12 12.58 13.89
N LEU A 10 -2.52 12.27 12.74
CA LEU A 10 -1.32 11.43 12.63
C LEU A 10 -0.02 12.14 13.04
N GLY A 11 -0.07 13.45 13.25
CA GLY A 11 1.07 14.28 13.61
C GLY A 11 1.75 14.91 12.40
N GLU A 12 1.94 16.24 12.48
CA GLU A 12 2.48 17.04 11.36
C GLU A 12 3.84 16.52 10.87
N ARG A 13 4.72 16.13 11.80
CA ARG A 13 6.05 15.59 11.46
C ARG A 13 5.94 14.30 10.63
N ARG A 14 5.05 13.39 11.03
CA ARG A 14 4.83 12.15 10.30
C ARG A 14 4.25 12.41 8.91
N LEU A 15 3.25 13.27 8.82
CA LEU A 15 2.64 13.63 7.55
C LEU A 15 3.63 14.31 6.60
N ALA A 16 4.52 15.16 7.10
CA ALA A 16 5.58 15.77 6.30
C ALA A 16 6.57 14.73 5.75
N MET A 17 6.96 13.74 6.58
CA MET A 17 7.83 12.65 6.14
C MET A 17 7.15 11.77 5.07
N GLU A 18 5.88 11.44 5.27
CA GLU A 18 5.08 10.67 4.30
C GLU A 18 4.92 11.43 2.98
N PHE A 19 4.62 12.73 3.05
CA PHE A 19 4.52 13.58 1.87
C PHE A 19 5.81 13.60 1.07
N SER A 20 6.97 13.80 1.73
CA SER A 20 8.28 13.77 1.06
C SER A 20 8.55 12.42 0.40
N ARG A 21 8.22 11.32 1.08
CA ARG A 21 8.30 9.97 0.52
C ARG A 21 7.43 9.83 -0.74
N THR A 22 6.19 10.30 -0.68
CA THR A 22 5.25 10.23 -1.81
C THR A 22 5.78 10.97 -3.03
N ILE A 23 6.36 12.16 -2.85
CA ILE A 23 7.00 12.90 -3.94
C ILE A 23 8.16 12.11 -4.55
N SER A 24 9.06 11.56 -3.72
CA SER A 24 10.17 10.75 -4.21
C SER A 24 9.71 9.49 -4.96
N GLU A 25 8.61 8.88 -4.54
CA GLU A 25 8.01 7.73 -5.26
C GLU A 25 7.43 8.16 -6.61
N ILE A 26 6.77 9.32 -6.70
CA ILE A 26 6.28 9.87 -7.97
C ILE A 26 7.45 10.09 -8.95
N GLU A 27 8.55 10.72 -8.50
CA GLU A 27 9.75 10.94 -9.31
C GLU A 27 10.36 9.62 -9.79
N LEU A 28 10.44 8.62 -8.91
CA LEU A 28 10.95 7.28 -9.24
C LEU A 28 10.11 6.61 -10.35
N PHE A 29 8.79 6.65 -10.24
CA PHE A 29 7.91 6.05 -11.26
C PHE A 29 7.88 6.85 -12.56
N ALA A 30 8.06 8.18 -12.51
CA ALA A 30 8.21 8.99 -13.70
C ALA A 30 9.50 8.60 -14.49
N ASP A 31 10.63 8.46 -13.80
CA ASP A 31 11.89 8.00 -14.39
C ASP A 31 11.78 6.57 -14.96
N PHE A 32 11.08 5.69 -14.26
CA PHE A 32 10.82 4.32 -14.71
C PHE A 32 9.93 4.29 -15.97
N ALA A 33 8.93 5.18 -16.04
CA ALA A 33 8.05 5.32 -17.20
C ALA A 33 8.80 5.87 -18.40
N GLU A 34 9.59 6.94 -18.23
CA GLU A 34 10.38 7.58 -19.28
C GLU A 34 11.38 6.62 -19.91
N LYS A 35 12.03 5.77 -19.11
CA LYS A 35 12.98 4.75 -19.57
C LYS A 35 12.32 3.50 -20.15
N GLU A 36 11.00 3.44 -20.19
CA GLU A 36 10.21 2.28 -20.64
C GLU A 36 10.61 0.93 -20.00
N GLN A 37 11.20 0.96 -18.80
CA GLN A 37 11.71 -0.24 -18.12
C GLN A 37 10.58 -1.23 -17.78
N TRP A 38 9.34 -0.74 -17.62
CA TRP A 38 8.17 -1.55 -17.37
C TRP A 38 7.80 -2.51 -18.51
N LYS A 39 8.22 -2.23 -19.75
CA LYS A 39 7.93 -3.11 -20.90
C LYS A 39 8.62 -4.46 -20.79
N ALA A 40 9.72 -4.57 -20.04
CA ALA A 40 10.48 -5.81 -19.83
C ALA A 40 10.63 -6.63 -21.12
N ARG A 41 10.95 -5.96 -22.23
CA ARG A 41 11.01 -6.53 -23.57
C ARG A 41 12.07 -7.62 -23.65
N LEU A 42 11.67 -8.79 -24.16
CA LEU A 42 12.55 -9.92 -24.44
C LEU A 42 12.44 -10.31 -25.91
N ASP A 43 13.57 -10.25 -26.63
CA ASP A 43 13.70 -10.69 -28.01
C ASP A 43 14.42 -12.04 -28.06
N GLU A 44 13.76 -13.07 -28.52
CA GLU A 44 14.30 -14.42 -28.64
C GLU A 44 14.54 -14.76 -30.12
N LYS A 45 15.77 -15.20 -30.45
CA LYS A 45 16.13 -15.59 -31.83
C LYS A 45 15.48 -16.92 -32.20
N ALA A 46 15.24 -17.09 -33.50
CA ALA A 46 14.84 -18.37 -34.06
C ALA A 46 15.90 -19.45 -33.81
N ASP A 47 15.45 -20.64 -33.50
CA ASP A 47 16.29 -21.87 -33.46
C ASP A 47 15.59 -22.95 -34.29
N PRO A 48 15.92 -23.06 -35.59
CA PRO A 48 15.31 -24.03 -36.49
C PRO A 48 15.75 -25.47 -36.19
N LEU A 49 16.80 -25.65 -35.42
CA LEU A 49 17.36 -26.97 -35.07
C LEU A 49 16.89 -27.49 -33.70
N ARG A 50 16.10 -26.70 -32.97
CA ARG A 50 15.58 -27.12 -31.66
C ARG A 50 14.71 -28.38 -31.79
N ASN A 51 14.96 -29.35 -30.93
CA ASN A 51 14.17 -30.59 -30.83
C ASN A 51 13.22 -30.50 -29.59
N PRO A 52 11.95 -30.98 -29.61
CA PRO A 52 11.31 -31.74 -30.71
C PRO A 52 10.71 -30.84 -31.83
N LEU A 53 10.58 -29.54 -31.59
CA LEU A 53 10.02 -28.61 -32.58
C LEU A 53 10.92 -27.38 -32.76
N PRO A 54 11.08 -26.87 -34.01
CA PRO A 54 11.76 -25.61 -34.25
C PRO A 54 11.18 -24.45 -33.42
N LYS A 55 12.01 -23.52 -32.97
CA LYS A 55 11.59 -22.31 -32.28
C LYS A 55 11.57 -21.15 -33.28
N PRO A 56 10.44 -20.44 -33.46
CA PRO A 56 10.40 -19.21 -34.21
C PRO A 56 11.11 -18.07 -33.48
N ALA A 57 11.46 -16.99 -34.16
CA ALA A 57 11.81 -15.74 -33.50
C ALA A 57 10.56 -15.18 -32.81
N MET A 58 10.72 -14.72 -31.59
CA MET A 58 9.62 -14.19 -30.75
C MET A 58 10.06 -12.92 -30.05
N THR A 59 9.13 -11.99 -29.89
CA THR A 59 9.28 -10.84 -29.01
C THR A 59 8.14 -10.86 -28.01
N THR A 60 8.48 -10.70 -26.73
CA THR A 60 7.49 -10.51 -25.65
C THR A 60 7.73 -9.17 -24.99
N GLU A 61 6.66 -8.49 -24.62
CA GLU A 61 6.72 -7.27 -23.82
C GLU A 61 5.47 -7.16 -22.94
N MET A 62 5.61 -6.44 -21.84
CA MET A 62 4.47 -6.11 -20.99
C MET A 62 3.65 -5.00 -21.64
N ILE A 63 2.33 -5.05 -21.46
CA ILE A 63 1.38 -4.03 -21.92
C ILE A 63 0.48 -3.58 -20.78
N PRO A 64 -0.09 -2.36 -20.81
CA PRO A 64 -1.06 -1.90 -19.83
C PRO A 64 -2.24 -2.87 -19.71
N VAL A 65 -2.66 -3.17 -18.49
CA VAL A 65 -3.78 -4.10 -18.22
C VAL A 65 -5.15 -3.48 -18.51
N GLY A 66 -5.23 -2.16 -18.56
CA GLY A 66 -6.47 -1.39 -18.68
C GLY A 66 -6.82 -0.60 -17.40
N PRO A 67 -8.09 -0.18 -17.22
CA PRO A 67 -8.49 0.62 -16.08
C PRO A 67 -8.27 -0.08 -14.73
N VAL A 68 -7.59 0.60 -13.81
CA VAL A 68 -7.27 0.12 -12.46
C VAL A 68 -8.12 0.85 -11.43
N VAL A 69 -8.74 0.10 -10.54
CA VAL A 69 -9.41 0.66 -9.34
C VAL A 69 -8.42 0.60 -8.18
N VAL A 70 -8.16 1.75 -7.56
CA VAL A 70 -7.28 1.88 -6.38
C VAL A 70 -8.12 2.18 -5.15
N ILE A 71 -7.91 1.40 -4.09
CA ILE A 71 -8.59 1.51 -2.80
C ILE A 71 -7.53 1.56 -1.72
N GLY A 72 -7.24 2.76 -1.22
CA GLY A 72 -6.20 2.99 -0.21
C GLY A 72 -6.69 2.88 1.23
N ALA A 73 -5.74 2.88 2.17
CA ALA A 73 -5.98 2.82 3.61
C ALA A 73 -5.93 4.22 4.26
N CYS A 74 -6.58 4.36 5.43
CA CYS A 74 -6.67 5.65 6.14
C CYS A 74 -5.36 6.09 6.80
N ASN A 75 -4.51 5.16 7.20
CA ASN A 75 -3.31 5.42 7.98
C ASN A 75 -2.13 5.99 7.16
N PHE A 76 -2.25 6.08 5.84
CA PHE A 76 -1.30 6.71 4.92
C PHE A 76 -2.02 7.59 3.89
N PRO A 77 -2.43 8.82 4.29
CA PRO A 77 -3.27 9.68 3.46
C PRO A 77 -2.60 10.20 2.18
N PHE A 78 -1.29 10.08 2.04
CA PHE A 78 -0.53 10.43 0.84
C PHE A 78 0.00 9.20 0.11
N ALA A 79 0.83 8.39 0.78
CA ALA A 79 1.59 7.31 0.15
C ALA A 79 0.74 6.08 -0.25
N ILE A 80 -0.43 5.88 0.37
CA ILE A 80 -1.36 4.78 0.07
C ILE A 80 -2.77 5.34 -0.15
N SER A 81 -2.87 6.37 -0.97
CA SER A 81 -4.12 7.06 -1.26
C SER A 81 -4.12 7.55 -2.71
N VAL A 82 -4.61 8.76 -2.95
CA VAL A 82 -4.89 9.33 -4.29
C VAL A 82 -3.70 9.29 -5.24
N VAL A 83 -2.51 9.66 -4.77
CA VAL A 83 -1.24 9.63 -5.53
C VAL A 83 -0.24 8.64 -4.94
N GLY A 84 -0.74 7.66 -4.20
CA GLY A 84 0.08 6.61 -3.63
C GLY A 84 0.67 5.67 -4.68
N THR A 85 1.51 4.76 -4.22
CA THR A 85 2.28 3.83 -5.05
C THR A 85 1.41 3.10 -6.08
N ASP A 86 0.20 2.66 -5.70
CA ASP A 86 -0.70 1.93 -6.60
C ASP A 86 -1.21 2.80 -7.76
N THR A 87 -1.54 4.06 -7.48
CA THR A 87 -2.01 5.00 -8.50
C THR A 87 -0.89 5.39 -9.46
N ILE A 88 0.26 5.81 -8.91
CA ILE A 88 1.36 6.30 -9.75
C ILE A 88 2.00 5.18 -10.57
N SER A 89 2.11 3.96 -10.03
CA SER A 89 2.61 2.81 -10.78
C SER A 89 1.68 2.42 -11.94
N ALA A 90 0.37 2.46 -11.74
CA ALA A 90 -0.61 2.19 -12.79
C ALA A 90 -0.57 3.26 -13.90
N LEU A 91 -0.53 4.54 -13.53
CA LEU A 91 -0.42 5.65 -14.49
C LEU A 91 0.90 5.60 -15.27
N ALA A 92 2.01 5.29 -14.61
CA ALA A 92 3.35 5.20 -15.20
C ALA A 92 3.44 4.17 -16.34
N VAL A 93 2.61 3.13 -16.30
CA VAL A 93 2.55 2.10 -17.35
C VAL A 93 1.38 2.30 -18.33
N GLY A 94 0.68 3.44 -18.27
CA GLY A 94 -0.39 3.81 -19.18
C GLY A 94 -1.78 3.24 -18.83
N CYS A 95 -2.00 2.77 -17.60
CA CYS A 95 -3.31 2.34 -17.12
C CYS A 95 -4.10 3.55 -16.58
N PRO A 96 -5.34 3.80 -17.04
CA PRO A 96 -6.21 4.77 -16.39
C PRO A 96 -6.58 4.30 -14.98
N VAL A 97 -6.77 5.24 -14.05
CA VAL A 97 -7.02 4.93 -12.64
C VAL A 97 -8.31 5.58 -12.14
N VAL A 98 -9.10 4.81 -11.40
CA VAL A 98 -10.20 5.30 -10.58
C VAL A 98 -9.84 5.07 -9.12
N VAL A 99 -9.59 6.14 -8.38
CA VAL A 99 -9.30 6.07 -6.95
C VAL A 99 -10.60 6.21 -6.16
N LYS A 100 -10.86 5.26 -5.29
CA LYS A 100 -11.93 5.36 -4.30
C LYS A 100 -11.41 6.10 -3.06
N SER A 101 -11.86 7.32 -2.84
CA SER A 101 -11.51 8.15 -1.67
C SER A 101 -11.78 7.42 -0.35
N HIS A 102 -10.84 7.50 0.60
CA HIS A 102 -11.10 7.01 1.95
C HIS A 102 -12.01 8.00 2.70
N PRO A 103 -13.08 7.55 3.38
CA PRO A 103 -14.03 8.45 4.03
C PRO A 103 -13.44 9.26 5.19
N GLU A 104 -12.42 8.73 5.88
CA GLU A 104 -11.82 9.37 7.05
C GLU A 104 -10.90 10.55 6.70
N HIS A 105 -10.42 10.65 5.45
CA HIS A 105 -9.64 11.80 4.97
C HIS A 105 -10.08 12.28 3.58
N GLY A 106 -11.39 12.42 3.41
CA GLY A 106 -12.01 12.77 2.14
C GLY A 106 -11.62 14.14 1.58
N GLN A 107 -11.41 15.15 2.41
CA GLN A 107 -10.96 16.48 1.98
C GLN A 107 -9.50 16.45 1.52
N THR A 108 -8.65 15.69 2.21
CA THR A 108 -7.27 15.46 1.78
C THR A 108 -7.24 14.77 0.42
N CYS A 109 -8.05 13.71 0.23
CA CYS A 109 -8.18 13.06 -1.07
C CYS A 109 -8.61 14.03 -2.17
N GLN A 110 -9.61 14.88 -1.91
CA GLN A 110 -10.08 15.86 -2.89
C GLN A 110 -8.99 16.87 -3.24
N SER A 111 -8.32 17.45 -2.23
CA SER A 111 -7.26 18.43 -2.47
C SER A 111 -6.11 17.88 -3.31
N ILE A 112 -5.76 16.59 -3.13
CA ILE A 112 -4.73 15.94 -3.94
C ILE A 112 -5.25 15.68 -5.36
N ALA A 113 -6.50 15.24 -5.49
CA ALA A 113 -7.08 14.99 -6.82
C ALA A 113 -7.22 16.27 -7.65
N ASP A 114 -7.48 17.42 -7.01
CA ASP A 114 -7.50 18.71 -7.68
C ASP A 114 -6.13 19.05 -8.27
N LEU A 115 -5.03 18.83 -7.52
CA LEU A 115 -3.66 18.99 -8.01
C LEU A 115 -3.33 18.02 -9.15
N VAL A 116 -3.77 16.77 -9.08
CA VAL A 116 -3.60 15.81 -10.18
C VAL A 116 -4.34 16.28 -11.43
N THR A 117 -5.56 16.80 -11.26
CA THR A 117 -6.36 17.31 -12.37
C THR A 117 -5.69 18.53 -13.03
N GLU A 118 -5.16 19.46 -12.24
CA GLU A 118 -4.37 20.59 -12.70
C GLU A 118 -3.15 20.14 -13.51
N ALA A 119 -2.38 19.20 -12.99
CA ALA A 119 -1.21 18.63 -13.68
C ALA A 119 -1.58 17.95 -15.01
N ILE A 120 -2.70 17.23 -15.05
CA ILE A 120 -3.23 16.60 -16.28
C ILE A 120 -3.57 17.67 -17.32
N GLU A 121 -4.17 18.79 -16.91
CA GLU A 121 -4.52 19.91 -17.80
C GLU A 121 -3.27 20.63 -18.32
N GLU A 122 -2.31 20.93 -17.47
CA GLU A 122 -1.05 21.58 -17.83
C GLU A 122 -0.20 20.75 -18.81
N THR A 123 -0.22 19.44 -18.66
CA THR A 123 0.57 18.53 -19.51
C THR A 123 -0.17 18.04 -20.76
N ASN A 124 -1.42 18.48 -21.00
CA ASN A 124 -2.30 17.98 -22.05
C ASN A 124 -2.46 16.43 -22.04
N THR A 125 -2.35 15.83 -20.87
CA THR A 125 -2.61 14.40 -20.68
C THR A 125 -4.12 14.13 -20.82
N PRO A 126 -4.55 12.97 -21.33
CA PRO A 126 -5.98 12.66 -21.46
C PRO A 126 -6.70 12.74 -20.11
N ARG A 127 -7.71 13.62 -20.03
CA ARG A 127 -8.45 13.86 -18.76
C ARG A 127 -9.03 12.60 -18.11
N ASN A 128 -9.32 11.58 -18.90
CA ASN A 128 -9.91 10.34 -18.43
C ASN A 128 -8.89 9.36 -17.85
N CYS A 129 -7.60 9.71 -17.77
CA CYS A 129 -6.58 8.83 -17.19
C CYS A 129 -6.67 8.73 -15.67
N PHE A 130 -7.30 9.70 -15.01
CA PHE A 130 -7.46 9.73 -13.55
C PHE A 130 -8.85 10.20 -13.14
N GLN A 131 -9.43 9.54 -12.14
CA GLN A 131 -10.72 9.93 -11.54
C GLN A 131 -10.69 9.63 -10.03
N LEU A 132 -11.27 10.54 -9.22
CA LEU A 132 -11.54 10.32 -7.81
C LEU A 132 -13.04 10.09 -7.60
N LEU A 133 -13.39 9.03 -6.86
CA LEU A 133 -14.76 8.72 -6.49
C LEU A 133 -14.93 8.74 -4.97
N HIS A 134 -15.82 9.56 -4.46
CA HIS A 134 -16.22 9.58 -3.07
C HIS A 134 -17.35 8.60 -2.77
N GLY A 135 -17.43 8.16 -1.53
CA GLY A 135 -18.52 7.32 -1.02
C GLY A 135 -18.14 6.66 0.31
N LYS A 136 -19.06 6.67 1.25
CA LYS A 136 -18.89 5.99 2.56
C LYS A 136 -19.39 4.55 2.52
N ASP A 137 -20.30 4.24 1.60
CA ASP A 137 -20.91 2.93 1.50
C ASP A 137 -19.95 1.91 0.84
N HIS A 138 -19.86 0.74 1.43
CA HIS A 138 -19.13 -0.39 0.87
C HIS A 138 -19.64 -0.82 -0.51
N LEU A 139 -20.92 -0.57 -0.81
CA LEU A 139 -21.51 -0.85 -2.12
C LEU A 139 -20.84 -0.08 -3.25
N VAL A 140 -20.40 1.16 -3.01
CA VAL A 140 -19.65 1.95 -4.00
C VAL A 140 -18.38 1.20 -4.40
N THR A 141 -17.61 0.75 -3.41
CA THR A 141 -16.38 0.01 -3.63
C THR A 141 -16.63 -1.34 -4.33
N GLN A 142 -17.65 -2.08 -3.88
CA GLN A 142 -18.02 -3.35 -4.52
C GLN A 142 -18.48 -3.16 -5.97
N ASN A 143 -19.21 -2.09 -6.27
CA ASN A 143 -19.66 -1.80 -7.62
C ASN A 143 -18.52 -1.44 -8.55
N LEU A 144 -17.50 -0.69 -8.07
CA LEU A 144 -16.28 -0.46 -8.83
C LEU A 144 -15.56 -1.77 -9.20
N VAL A 145 -15.45 -2.71 -8.25
CA VAL A 145 -14.83 -4.02 -8.51
C VAL A 145 -15.68 -4.87 -9.47
N LYS A 146 -17.01 -4.74 -9.42
CA LYS A 146 -17.95 -5.45 -10.31
C LYS A 146 -18.02 -4.87 -11.72
N ASP A 147 -17.66 -3.61 -11.90
CA ASP A 147 -17.81 -2.91 -13.18
C ASP A 147 -17.02 -3.62 -14.28
N ARG A 148 -17.69 -3.87 -15.42
CA ARG A 148 -17.11 -4.60 -16.54
C ARG A 148 -15.86 -3.96 -17.14
N ASN A 149 -15.71 -2.64 -16.99
CA ASN A 149 -14.57 -1.89 -17.51
C ASN A 149 -13.36 -1.93 -16.57
N THR A 150 -13.53 -2.33 -15.29
CA THR A 150 -12.41 -2.51 -14.37
C THR A 150 -11.58 -3.72 -14.81
N SER A 151 -10.29 -3.50 -15.06
CA SER A 151 -9.34 -4.53 -15.52
C SER A 151 -8.44 -5.05 -14.42
N CYS A 152 -8.26 -4.28 -13.33
CA CYS A 152 -7.42 -4.65 -12.19
C CYS A 152 -7.87 -3.88 -10.95
N VAL A 153 -7.63 -4.43 -9.78
CA VAL A 153 -7.84 -3.75 -8.49
C VAL A 153 -6.57 -3.79 -7.68
N ALA A 154 -6.18 -2.64 -7.12
CA ALA A 154 -5.16 -2.50 -6.10
C ALA A 154 -5.84 -2.07 -4.79
N PHE A 155 -5.61 -2.82 -3.73
CA PHE A 155 -6.28 -2.66 -2.44
C PHE A 155 -5.29 -2.65 -1.29
N THR A 156 -5.41 -1.68 -0.40
CA THR A 156 -4.75 -1.70 0.91
C THR A 156 -5.80 -1.48 1.99
N GLY A 157 -5.92 -2.41 2.93
CA GLY A 157 -6.91 -2.30 4.00
C GLY A 157 -7.04 -3.52 4.88
N SER A 158 -8.23 -3.70 5.48
CA SER A 158 -8.49 -4.82 6.39
C SER A 158 -8.55 -6.16 5.66
N LEU A 159 -8.18 -7.24 6.36
CA LEU A 159 -8.28 -8.62 5.84
C LEU A 159 -9.71 -8.94 5.36
N LEU A 160 -10.71 -8.62 6.17
CA LEU A 160 -12.11 -8.89 5.84
C LEU A 160 -12.55 -8.15 4.57
N GLY A 161 -12.26 -6.85 4.49
CA GLY A 161 -12.56 -6.03 3.30
C GLY A 161 -11.89 -6.56 2.05
N GLY A 162 -10.59 -6.89 2.14
CA GLY A 162 -9.83 -7.46 1.04
C GLY A 162 -10.37 -8.81 0.57
N GLN A 163 -10.70 -9.72 1.47
CA GLN A 163 -11.29 -11.03 1.13
C GLN A 163 -12.62 -10.91 0.39
N VAL A 164 -13.51 -10.00 0.85
CA VAL A 164 -14.79 -9.75 0.17
C VAL A 164 -14.57 -9.24 -1.26
N LEU A 165 -13.70 -8.25 -1.43
CA LEU A 165 -13.44 -7.66 -2.75
C LEU A 165 -12.69 -8.62 -3.67
N ALA A 166 -11.73 -9.39 -3.16
CA ALA A 166 -11.04 -10.44 -3.90
C ALA A 166 -12.03 -11.52 -4.41
N SER A 167 -12.97 -11.93 -3.56
CA SER A 167 -14.03 -12.86 -3.95
C SER A 167 -14.90 -12.29 -5.08
N ILE A 168 -15.25 -11.01 -5.01
CA ILE A 168 -16.00 -10.34 -6.08
C ILE A 168 -15.20 -10.33 -7.39
N ALA A 169 -13.92 -9.95 -7.34
CA ALA A 169 -13.04 -9.89 -8.51
C ALA A 169 -12.89 -11.27 -9.20
N ALA A 170 -12.73 -12.32 -8.39
CA ALA A 170 -12.57 -13.69 -8.87
C ALA A 170 -13.85 -14.29 -9.46
N ASN A 171 -15.03 -13.92 -8.95
CA ASN A 171 -16.33 -14.47 -9.36
C ASN A 171 -17.04 -13.63 -10.46
N ARG A 172 -16.37 -12.67 -11.08
CA ARG A 172 -16.89 -11.95 -12.25
C ARG A 172 -17.04 -12.90 -13.45
N PRO A 173 -17.93 -12.60 -14.42
CA PRO A 173 -17.98 -13.31 -15.70
C PRO A 173 -16.61 -13.34 -16.40
N SER A 174 -15.81 -12.27 -16.23
CA SER A 174 -14.41 -12.18 -16.63
C SER A 174 -13.60 -11.81 -15.39
N PRO A 175 -12.95 -12.79 -14.72
CA PRO A 175 -12.11 -12.53 -13.55
C PRO A 175 -10.98 -11.56 -13.85
N ILE A 176 -10.60 -10.76 -12.84
CA ILE A 176 -9.53 -9.75 -12.96
C ILE A 176 -8.49 -9.94 -11.86
N PRO A 177 -7.23 -9.48 -12.09
CA PRO A 177 -6.22 -9.41 -11.06
C PRO A 177 -6.68 -8.55 -9.87
N PHE A 178 -6.38 -9.03 -8.66
CA PHE A 178 -6.65 -8.34 -7.42
C PHE A 178 -5.38 -8.35 -6.57
N HIS A 179 -4.67 -7.23 -6.54
CA HIS A 179 -3.46 -7.03 -5.74
C HIS A 179 -3.86 -6.40 -4.42
N ALA A 180 -3.49 -7.04 -3.30
CA ALA A 180 -3.94 -6.60 -2.00
C ALA A 180 -2.88 -6.70 -0.92
N GLU A 181 -2.70 -5.59 -0.20
CA GLU A 181 -2.04 -5.52 1.10
C GLU A 181 -3.12 -5.51 2.18
N MET A 182 -3.19 -6.60 2.93
CA MET A 182 -4.18 -6.80 3.99
C MET A 182 -3.50 -6.78 5.37
N GLY A 183 -4.24 -7.15 6.42
CA GLY A 183 -3.71 -7.19 7.78
C GLY A 183 -2.46 -8.07 7.91
N SER A 184 -1.60 -7.70 8.87
CA SER A 184 -0.32 -8.36 9.14
C SER A 184 -0.24 -8.86 10.57
N LEU A 185 0.64 -9.85 10.83
CA LEU A 185 0.91 -10.36 12.16
C LEU A 185 2.29 -9.92 12.70
N ASN A 186 3.29 -9.84 11.84
CA ASN A 186 4.65 -9.39 12.13
C ASN A 186 5.23 -10.02 13.42
N PRO A 187 5.51 -11.32 13.45
CA PRO A 187 6.04 -11.98 14.64
C PRO A 187 7.46 -11.50 14.95
N VAL A 188 7.72 -11.23 16.23
CA VAL A 188 9.05 -10.92 16.77
C VAL A 188 9.52 -12.09 17.61
N PHE A 189 10.72 -12.59 17.33
CA PHE A 189 11.35 -13.69 18.07
C PHE A 189 12.37 -13.13 19.04
N ALA A 190 12.11 -13.24 20.34
CA ALA A 190 13.04 -12.84 21.39
C ALA A 190 13.79 -14.06 21.91
N LEU A 191 15.09 -14.14 21.59
CA LEU A 191 15.93 -15.28 22.01
C LEU A 191 16.44 -15.10 23.44
N PRO A 192 16.65 -16.21 24.22
CA PRO A 192 17.05 -16.15 25.61
C PRO A 192 18.30 -15.29 25.87
N HIS A 193 19.32 -15.42 25.04
CA HIS A 193 20.54 -14.64 25.20
C HIS A 193 20.29 -13.12 25.02
N ALA A 194 19.50 -12.72 24.05
CA ALA A 194 19.14 -11.31 23.84
C ALA A 194 18.32 -10.76 25.02
N ILE A 195 17.36 -11.56 25.53
CA ILE A 195 16.58 -11.22 26.71
C ILE A 195 17.50 -11.04 27.94
N ALA A 196 18.44 -11.94 28.16
CA ALA A 196 19.33 -11.88 29.31
C ALA A 196 20.32 -10.72 29.25
N SER A 197 20.88 -10.42 28.06
CA SER A 197 21.94 -9.40 27.89
C SER A 197 21.43 -7.98 27.68
N GLU A 198 20.28 -7.79 26.99
CA GLU A 198 19.77 -6.48 26.58
C GLU A 198 18.29 -6.25 26.95
N ARG A 199 17.81 -6.85 28.04
CA ARG A 199 16.40 -6.88 28.45
C ARG A 199 15.70 -5.53 28.34
N HIS A 200 16.28 -4.49 28.94
CA HIS A 200 15.68 -3.14 28.96
C HIS A 200 15.54 -2.57 27.55
N LYS A 201 16.59 -2.62 26.77
CA LYS A 201 16.61 -2.13 25.37
C LYS A 201 15.65 -2.92 24.48
N LEU A 202 15.56 -4.24 24.67
CA LEU A 202 14.65 -5.09 23.92
C LEU A 202 13.18 -4.78 24.26
N ALA A 203 12.85 -4.59 25.53
CA ALA A 203 11.52 -4.19 25.98
C ALA A 203 11.13 -2.83 25.44
N GLN A 204 12.00 -1.84 25.54
CA GLN A 204 11.76 -0.49 25.00
C GLN A 204 11.56 -0.52 23.49
N GLY A 205 12.46 -1.17 22.75
CA GLY A 205 12.38 -1.24 21.29
C GLY A 205 11.13 -1.96 20.78
N TYR A 206 10.70 -3.01 21.51
CA TYR A 206 9.45 -3.70 21.21
C TYR A 206 8.22 -2.79 21.43
N LEU A 207 8.16 -2.09 22.55
CA LEU A 207 7.08 -1.17 22.87
C LEU A 207 7.04 0.04 21.92
N ASP A 208 8.19 0.59 21.56
CA ASP A 208 8.29 1.67 20.57
C ASP A 208 7.74 1.21 19.21
N ALA A 209 8.09 0.00 18.77
CA ALA A 209 7.59 -0.57 17.52
C ALA A 209 6.07 -0.87 17.56
N VAL A 210 5.54 -1.30 18.71
CA VAL A 210 4.10 -1.55 18.89
C VAL A 210 3.31 -0.25 18.92
N ASN A 211 3.85 0.80 19.53
CA ASN A 211 3.12 2.05 19.80
C ASN A 211 3.34 3.14 18.74
N ILE A 212 4.26 2.93 17.81
CA ILE A 212 4.52 3.91 16.75
C ILE A 212 3.20 4.29 16.05
N PHE A 213 2.92 5.60 15.96
CA PHE A 213 1.68 6.15 15.39
C PHE A 213 0.41 5.54 15.99
N ALA A 214 0.36 5.37 17.30
CA ALA A 214 -0.73 4.72 18.03
C ALA A 214 -0.98 3.26 17.60
N GLY A 215 0.03 2.57 17.11
CA GLY A 215 -0.07 1.20 16.61
C GLY A 215 -0.77 1.04 15.26
N GLN A 216 -1.02 2.14 14.54
CA GLN A 216 -1.73 2.17 13.26
C GLN A 216 -0.79 1.94 12.07
N MET A 217 0.08 0.93 12.17
CA MET A 217 1.07 0.57 11.14
C MET A 217 0.90 -0.88 10.70
N CYS A 218 0.99 -1.13 9.39
CA CYS A 218 1.04 -2.49 8.85
C CYS A 218 2.26 -3.28 9.34
N THR A 219 3.34 -2.60 9.70
CA THR A 219 4.59 -3.19 10.23
C THR A 219 4.58 -3.39 11.74
N LYS A 220 3.50 -3.01 12.45
CA LYS A 220 3.39 -3.16 13.90
C LYS A 220 3.56 -4.63 14.33
N PRO A 221 4.43 -4.94 15.31
CA PRO A 221 4.50 -6.28 15.90
C PRO A 221 3.16 -6.70 16.49
N GLY A 222 2.62 -7.82 16.04
CA GLY A 222 1.36 -8.39 16.53
C GLY A 222 1.54 -9.56 17.49
N VAL A 223 2.70 -10.23 17.43
CA VAL A 223 3.04 -11.38 18.28
C VAL A 223 4.49 -11.30 18.70
N LEU A 224 4.74 -11.52 19.99
CA LEU A 224 6.08 -11.77 20.54
C LEU A 224 6.20 -13.25 20.90
N ILE A 225 7.21 -13.91 20.36
CA ILE A 225 7.50 -15.32 20.59
C ILE A 225 8.83 -15.42 21.34
N ALA A 226 8.83 -16.09 22.47
CA ALA A 226 10.03 -16.30 23.27
C ALA A 226 10.11 -17.76 23.77
N ILE A 227 11.31 -18.24 24.00
CA ILE A 227 11.54 -19.53 24.65
C ILE A 227 11.41 -19.32 26.16
N GLU A 228 10.66 -20.19 26.83
CA GLU A 228 10.54 -20.17 28.29
C GLU A 228 11.88 -20.54 28.95
N ASP A 229 12.45 -19.58 29.66
CA ASP A 229 13.66 -19.75 30.46
C ASP A 229 13.65 -18.81 31.68
N SER A 230 14.73 -18.84 32.49
CA SER A 230 14.84 -18.02 33.71
C SER A 230 14.86 -16.51 33.47
N SER A 231 15.15 -16.04 32.26
CA SER A 231 15.21 -14.60 31.91
C SER A 231 13.85 -14.03 31.49
N LEU A 232 12.94 -14.86 31.00
CA LEU A 232 11.65 -14.43 30.46
C LEU A 232 10.74 -13.73 31.48
N PRO A 233 10.56 -14.19 32.72
CA PRO A 233 9.70 -13.50 33.69
C PRO A 233 10.15 -12.06 33.97
N ALA A 234 11.45 -11.82 34.09
CA ALA A 234 12.01 -10.49 34.28
C ALA A 234 11.80 -9.58 33.06
N PHE A 235 11.88 -10.11 31.85
CA PHE A 235 11.57 -9.38 30.62
C PHE A 235 10.09 -8.97 30.56
N LEU A 236 9.18 -9.89 30.86
CA LEU A 236 7.74 -9.57 30.89
C LEU A 236 7.38 -8.53 31.95
N THR A 237 8.07 -8.52 33.08
CA THR A 237 7.93 -7.48 34.09
C THR A 237 8.39 -6.13 33.56
N GLU A 238 9.56 -6.08 32.93
CA GLU A 238 10.10 -4.87 32.28
C GLU A 238 9.14 -4.30 31.26
N VAL A 239 8.59 -5.14 30.36
CA VAL A 239 7.59 -4.72 29.37
C VAL A 239 6.34 -4.13 30.06
N ARG A 240 5.84 -4.73 31.13
CA ARG A 240 4.68 -4.23 31.89
C ARG A 240 4.96 -2.89 32.57
N GLU A 241 6.15 -2.69 33.12
CA GLU A 241 6.54 -1.44 33.77
C GLU A 241 6.70 -0.31 32.76
N GLN A 242 7.29 -0.59 31.60
CA GLN A 242 7.50 0.41 30.57
C GLN A 242 6.23 0.79 29.81
N ILE A 243 5.28 -0.14 29.59
CA ILE A 243 4.06 0.15 28.83
C ILE A 243 3.19 1.21 29.51
N VAL A 244 3.15 1.25 30.84
CA VAL A 244 2.36 2.25 31.59
C VAL A 244 2.96 3.66 31.49
N GLN A 245 4.19 3.78 31.05
CA GLN A 245 4.89 5.05 30.85
C GLN A 245 4.75 5.57 29.42
N GLN A 246 4.20 4.76 28.50
CA GLN A 246 4.04 5.16 27.11
C GLN A 246 3.01 6.28 26.96
N LYS A 247 3.31 7.22 26.08
CA LYS A 247 2.40 8.33 25.78
C LYS A 247 1.20 7.81 25.00
N VAL A 248 0.00 8.13 25.47
CA VAL A 248 -1.24 7.88 24.72
C VAL A 248 -1.31 8.86 23.56
N LEU A 249 -1.51 8.35 22.35
CA LEU A 249 -1.68 9.12 21.12
C LEU A 249 -3.13 8.98 20.63
N PRO A 250 -3.67 10.00 19.94
CA PRO A 250 -4.97 9.87 19.30
C PRO A 250 -4.94 8.80 18.21
N MET A 251 -6.08 8.16 18.00
CA MET A 251 -6.27 7.17 16.93
C MET A 251 -7.27 7.71 15.90
N LEU A 252 -7.15 7.23 14.68
CA LEU A 252 -8.11 7.41 13.60
C LEU A 252 -9.43 6.72 13.89
#